data_e7f6a2d96924b4d3343a90603f2aad70
#
_entry.id   e7f6a2d96924b4d3343a90603f2aad70
#
_cell.length_a   1.000
_cell.length_b   1.000
_cell.length_c   1.000
_cell.angle_alpha   90.00
_cell.angle_beta   90.00
_cell.angle_gamma   90.00
#
_symmetry.space_group_name_H-M   'P 1'
#
loop_
_entity.id
_entity.type
_entity.pdbx_description
1 polymer ?
#
loop_
_entity_poly.entity_id
_entity_poly.type
_entity_poly.pdbx_seq_one_letter_code
_entity_poly.pdbx_strand_id
1 'polypeptide(L)'
;MFEKLENEKELKINPLFSIWLSPRKTFRYALEHKSLKYSLSLAAISGTFFFLEDITVSTPLWLFILSILVLGPVIGLIILGIEAAINTWIGKLFDGEGNYKEMTHAMGISSISEIWLAPFWILSAVVLYNDLFTESFVWDIVYWSIYSIHFIWTVVIHIKGIAEVHKFSSWRGFATYVVGLITIIVLLIPIMIALMALYYN
;
A
#
# COMPACT_ATOMS: atom_id res chain seq x y z
N MET A 1 -11.28 37.66 7.42
CA MET A 1 -10.45 37.75 6.21
C MET A 1 -9.24 36.77 6.30
N PHE A 2 -8.48 36.78 7.39
CA PHE A 2 -7.34 35.87 7.62
C PHE A 2 -7.78 34.42 7.74
N GLU A 3 -8.85 34.11 8.46
CA GLU A 3 -9.44 32.78 8.62
C GLU A 3 -9.90 32.17 7.27
N LYS A 4 -10.37 33.01 6.34
CA LYS A 4 -10.75 32.57 4.98
C LYS A 4 -9.53 32.27 4.12
N LEU A 5 -8.41 32.96 4.32
CA LEU A 5 -7.14 32.72 3.63
C LEU A 5 -6.40 31.52 4.19
N GLU A 6 -6.54 31.23 5.49
CA GLU A 6 -6.04 29.98 6.11
C GLU A 6 -6.82 28.77 5.60
N ASN A 7 -8.14 28.85 5.55
CA ASN A 7 -9.00 27.81 4.96
C ASN A 7 -8.73 27.60 3.48
N GLU A 8 -8.49 28.65 2.69
CA GLU A 8 -8.13 28.52 1.27
C GLU A 8 -6.72 27.93 1.05
N LYS A 9 -5.78 28.11 1.98
CA LYS A 9 -4.46 27.47 1.93
C LYS A 9 -4.52 25.98 2.32
N GLU A 10 -5.39 25.58 3.24
CA GLU A 10 -5.62 24.18 3.56
C GLU A 10 -6.29 23.42 2.41
N LEU A 11 -7.07 24.09 1.57
CA LEU A 11 -7.79 23.54 0.41
C LEU A 11 -6.90 23.09 -0.77
N LYS A 12 -5.58 23.27 -0.72
CA LYS A 12 -4.67 22.92 -1.83
C LYS A 12 -3.61 21.87 -1.49
N ILE A 13 -3.91 20.98 -0.59
CA ILE A 13 -3.01 19.85 -0.32
C ILE A 13 -3.08 18.85 -1.49
N ASN A 14 -1.94 18.58 -2.12
CA ASN A 14 -1.83 17.49 -3.09
C ASN A 14 -1.41 16.20 -2.36
N PRO A 15 -2.29 15.20 -2.23
CA PRO A 15 -1.98 13.98 -1.51
C PRO A 15 -0.77 13.23 -2.03
N LEU A 16 -0.49 13.30 -3.33
CA LEU A 16 0.65 12.63 -3.95
C LEU A 16 2.01 13.08 -3.36
N PHE A 17 2.13 14.34 -2.99
CA PHE A 17 3.38 14.87 -2.43
C PHE A 17 3.34 15.00 -0.92
N SER A 18 2.20 15.43 -0.37
CA SER A 18 2.09 15.74 1.06
C SER A 18 2.13 14.49 1.96
N ILE A 19 1.82 13.30 1.41
CA ILE A 19 1.83 12.02 2.14
C ILE A 19 3.22 11.72 2.73
N TRP A 20 4.28 12.18 2.07
CA TRP A 20 5.65 11.97 2.51
C TRP A 20 6.08 12.86 3.68
N LEU A 21 5.56 14.08 3.75
CA LEU A 21 5.99 15.08 4.73
C LEU A 21 4.99 15.24 5.88
N SER A 22 3.72 15.03 5.62
CA SER A 22 2.64 15.26 6.57
C SER A 22 1.52 14.24 6.41
N PRO A 23 1.78 12.92 6.59
CA PRO A 23 0.81 11.87 6.27
C PRO A 23 -0.53 12.07 6.99
N ARG A 24 -0.55 12.39 8.28
CA ARG A 24 -1.78 12.58 9.04
C ARG A 24 -2.66 13.72 8.50
N LYS A 25 -2.06 14.86 8.14
CA LYS A 25 -2.79 15.96 7.50
C LYS A 25 -3.30 15.57 6.12
N THR A 26 -2.52 14.79 5.38
CA THR A 26 -2.91 14.29 4.06
C THR A 26 -4.11 13.36 4.15
N PHE A 27 -4.14 12.43 5.11
CA PHE A 27 -5.29 11.55 5.33
C PHE A 27 -6.55 12.34 5.66
N ARG A 28 -6.47 13.30 6.61
CA ARG A 28 -7.60 14.16 6.98
C ARG A 28 -8.15 14.87 5.75
N TYR A 29 -7.29 15.56 5.02
CA TYR A 29 -7.67 16.25 3.80
C TYR A 29 -8.30 15.30 2.77
N ALA A 30 -7.70 14.14 2.54
CA ALA A 30 -8.19 13.20 1.55
C ALA A 30 -9.55 12.60 1.94
N LEU A 31 -9.76 12.25 3.20
CA LEU A 31 -11.05 11.74 3.71
C LEU A 31 -12.17 12.77 3.55
N GLU A 32 -11.87 14.07 3.67
CA GLU A 32 -12.84 15.15 3.55
C GLU A 32 -13.08 15.59 2.08
N HIS A 33 -12.02 15.62 1.24
CA HIS A 33 -12.06 16.31 -0.06
C HIS A 33 -11.87 15.38 -1.28
N LYS A 34 -11.48 14.13 -1.09
CA LYS A 34 -11.32 13.16 -2.18
C LYS A 34 -12.43 12.12 -2.15
N SER A 35 -12.79 11.61 -3.32
CA SER A 35 -13.79 10.54 -3.40
C SER A 35 -13.17 9.18 -3.10
N LEU A 36 -13.99 8.24 -2.60
CA LEU A 36 -13.55 6.85 -2.45
C LEU A 36 -13.06 6.25 -3.77
N LYS A 37 -13.64 6.65 -4.92
CA LYS A 37 -13.17 6.21 -6.24
C LYS A 37 -11.72 6.59 -6.50
N TYR A 38 -11.28 7.76 -6.04
CA TYR A 38 -9.88 8.17 -6.14
C TYR A 38 -8.96 7.18 -5.40
N SER A 39 -9.30 6.79 -4.18
CA SER A 39 -8.52 5.82 -3.40
C SER A 39 -8.54 4.42 -4.01
N LEU A 40 -9.68 3.97 -4.51
CA LEU A 40 -9.78 2.69 -5.23
C LEU A 40 -8.92 2.69 -6.50
N SER A 41 -8.88 3.81 -7.24
CA SER A 41 -8.02 3.93 -8.41
C SER A 41 -6.53 3.85 -8.04
N LEU A 42 -6.11 4.48 -6.93
CA LEU A 42 -4.74 4.39 -6.45
C LEU A 42 -4.36 2.95 -6.08
N ALA A 43 -5.23 2.24 -5.37
CA ALA A 43 -4.99 0.84 -5.01
C ALA A 43 -4.96 -0.08 -6.23
N ALA A 44 -5.83 0.15 -7.22
CA ALA A 44 -5.80 -0.60 -8.48
C ALA A 44 -4.50 -0.35 -9.25
N ILE A 45 -4.02 0.90 -9.31
CA ILE A 45 -2.75 1.24 -9.96
C ILE A 45 -1.58 0.59 -9.20
N SER A 46 -1.54 0.68 -7.87
CA SER A 46 -0.45 0.08 -7.09
C SER A 46 -0.40 -1.44 -7.24
N GLY A 47 -1.55 -2.10 -7.36
CA GLY A 47 -1.64 -3.53 -7.60
C GLY A 47 -0.96 -3.98 -8.90
N THR A 48 -0.83 -3.11 -9.90
CA THR A 48 -0.11 -3.46 -11.15
C THR A 48 1.36 -3.77 -10.92
N PHE A 49 1.97 -3.17 -9.88
CA PHE A 49 3.39 -3.32 -9.59
C PHE A 49 3.74 -4.67 -8.96
N PHE A 50 2.79 -5.39 -8.39
CA PHE A 50 3.02 -6.73 -7.83
C PHE A 50 3.61 -7.73 -8.81
N PHE A 51 3.31 -7.56 -10.10
CA PHE A 51 3.76 -8.50 -11.14
C PHE A 51 5.02 -8.05 -11.86
N LEU A 52 5.56 -6.88 -11.56
CA LEU A 52 6.73 -6.39 -12.28
C LEU A 52 8.01 -7.16 -11.92
N GLU A 53 8.13 -7.65 -10.70
CA GLU A 53 9.32 -8.38 -10.23
C GLU A 53 9.32 -9.85 -10.68
N ASP A 54 8.15 -10.42 -10.99
CA ASP A 54 8.03 -11.82 -11.42
C ASP A 54 8.23 -12.01 -12.93
N ILE A 55 8.57 -10.94 -13.65
CA ILE A 55 8.80 -11.01 -15.09
C ILE A 55 10.12 -11.70 -15.36
N THR A 56 10.06 -12.78 -16.13
CA THR A 56 11.23 -13.46 -16.66
C THR A 56 11.23 -13.39 -18.19
N VAL A 57 12.39 -13.63 -18.81
CA VAL A 57 12.54 -13.69 -20.26
C VAL A 57 11.60 -14.74 -20.91
N SER A 58 11.20 -15.74 -20.14
CA SER A 58 10.27 -16.79 -20.55
C SER A 58 8.79 -16.41 -20.43
N THR A 59 8.46 -15.28 -19.81
CA THR A 59 7.08 -14.86 -19.62
C THR A 59 6.47 -14.40 -20.95
N PRO A 60 5.39 -15.06 -21.47
CA PRO A 60 4.76 -14.63 -22.70
C PRO A 60 4.18 -13.21 -22.57
N LEU A 61 4.36 -12.38 -23.59
CA LEU A 61 3.93 -10.97 -23.58
C LEU A 61 2.44 -10.80 -23.24
N TRP A 62 1.57 -11.69 -23.75
CA TRP A 62 0.14 -11.62 -23.45
C TRP A 62 -0.17 -11.87 -21.99
N LEU A 63 0.57 -12.79 -21.35
CA LEU A 63 0.40 -13.08 -19.92
C LEU A 63 0.88 -11.90 -19.07
N PHE A 64 1.99 -11.28 -19.45
CA PHE A 64 2.48 -10.06 -18.83
C PHE A 64 1.47 -8.91 -18.91
N ILE A 65 0.91 -8.65 -20.10
CA ILE A 65 -0.11 -7.62 -20.30
C ILE A 65 -1.36 -7.92 -19.45
N LEU A 66 -1.82 -9.18 -19.43
CA LEU A 66 -2.95 -9.61 -18.62
C LEU A 66 -2.67 -9.39 -17.12
N SER A 67 -1.48 -9.74 -16.65
CA SER A 67 -1.07 -9.57 -15.24
C SER A 67 -1.10 -8.10 -14.83
N ILE A 68 -0.54 -7.22 -15.63
CA ILE A 68 -0.49 -5.78 -15.30
C ILE A 68 -1.86 -5.11 -15.44
N LEU A 69 -2.58 -5.35 -16.54
CA LEU A 69 -3.79 -4.58 -16.82
C LEU A 69 -5.06 -5.12 -16.14
N VAL A 70 -5.08 -6.39 -15.77
CA VAL A 70 -6.27 -7.03 -15.21
C VAL A 70 -6.01 -7.60 -13.83
N LEU A 71 -5.06 -8.54 -13.70
CA LEU A 71 -4.85 -9.24 -12.44
C LEU A 71 -4.32 -8.31 -11.35
N GLY A 72 -3.35 -7.44 -11.67
CA GLY A 72 -2.79 -6.49 -10.72
C GLY A 72 -3.84 -5.55 -10.11
N PRO A 73 -4.61 -4.81 -10.91
CA PRO A 73 -5.70 -3.97 -10.41
C PRO A 73 -6.71 -4.73 -9.55
N VAL A 74 -7.11 -5.93 -9.97
CA VAL A 74 -8.06 -6.76 -9.21
C VAL A 74 -7.47 -7.20 -7.88
N ILE A 75 -6.24 -7.69 -7.87
CA ILE A 75 -5.53 -8.11 -6.65
C ILE A 75 -5.32 -6.92 -5.72
N GLY A 76 -4.91 -5.76 -6.25
CA GLY A 76 -4.76 -4.54 -5.45
C GLY A 76 -6.05 -4.13 -4.74
N LEU A 77 -7.20 -4.23 -5.41
CA LEU A 77 -8.50 -3.96 -4.80
C LEU A 77 -8.91 -5.02 -3.77
N ILE A 78 -8.60 -6.29 -3.99
CA ILE A 78 -8.86 -7.37 -3.04
C ILE A 78 -8.02 -7.16 -1.76
N ILE A 79 -6.72 -6.89 -1.92
CA ILE A 79 -5.81 -6.64 -0.79
C ILE A 79 -6.30 -5.43 0.01
N LEU A 80 -6.63 -4.32 -0.68
CA LEU A 80 -7.20 -3.14 -0.05
C LEU A 80 -8.44 -3.46 0.80
N GLY A 81 -9.36 -4.27 0.25
CA GLY A 81 -10.57 -4.66 0.95
C GLY A 81 -10.30 -5.48 2.21
N ILE A 82 -9.38 -6.45 2.13
CA ILE A 82 -8.96 -7.28 3.26
C ILE A 82 -8.27 -6.44 4.33
N GLU A 83 -7.32 -5.61 3.92
CA GLU A 83 -6.56 -4.74 4.82
C GLU A 83 -7.48 -3.76 5.55
N ALA A 84 -8.39 -3.12 4.84
CA ALA A 84 -9.37 -2.21 5.42
C ALA A 84 -10.30 -2.92 6.40
N ALA A 85 -10.75 -4.14 6.11
CA ALA A 85 -11.60 -4.93 7.01
C ALA A 85 -10.86 -5.28 8.31
N ILE A 86 -9.64 -5.79 8.21
CA ILE A 86 -8.83 -6.20 9.35
C ILE A 86 -8.49 -4.98 10.23
N ASN A 87 -8.00 -3.88 9.64
CA ASN A 87 -7.63 -2.69 10.40
C ASN A 87 -8.86 -2.00 11.02
N THR A 88 -10.02 -2.05 10.37
CA THR A 88 -11.28 -1.55 10.97
C THR A 88 -11.68 -2.41 12.17
N TRP A 89 -11.67 -3.72 12.02
CA TRP A 89 -12.08 -4.64 13.09
C TRP A 89 -11.16 -4.53 14.29
N ILE A 90 -9.85 -4.60 14.09
CA ILE A 90 -8.86 -4.53 15.17
C ILE A 90 -8.86 -3.13 15.80
N GLY A 91 -8.96 -2.06 15.00
CA GLY A 91 -9.03 -0.71 15.54
C GLY A 91 -10.21 -0.50 16.48
N LYS A 92 -11.33 -1.15 16.19
CA LYS A 92 -12.50 -1.16 17.11
C LYS A 92 -12.24 -1.88 18.43
N LEU A 93 -11.39 -2.91 18.44
CA LEU A 93 -10.96 -3.55 19.69
C LEU A 93 -10.11 -2.61 20.58
N PHE A 94 -9.54 -1.57 19.99
CA PHE A 94 -8.80 -0.51 20.68
C PHE A 94 -9.62 0.77 20.87
N ASP A 95 -10.94 0.69 20.90
CA ASP A 95 -11.89 1.81 21.06
C ASP A 95 -11.82 2.83 19.90
N GLY A 96 -11.52 2.39 18.69
CA GLY A 96 -11.49 3.24 17.50
C GLY A 96 -12.89 3.55 16.96
N GLU A 97 -13.08 4.78 16.46
CA GLU A 97 -14.38 5.27 15.93
C GLU A 97 -14.57 4.95 14.43
N GLY A 98 -13.47 4.67 13.71
CA GLY A 98 -13.46 4.51 12.25
C GLY A 98 -14.37 3.41 11.74
N ASN A 99 -14.88 3.58 10.53
CA ASN A 99 -15.67 2.58 9.83
C ASN A 99 -14.93 2.01 8.61
N TYR A 100 -15.46 0.92 8.04
CA TYR A 100 -14.85 0.22 6.91
C TYR A 100 -14.65 1.11 5.68
N LYS A 101 -15.62 1.99 5.36
CA LYS A 101 -15.52 2.88 4.20
C LYS A 101 -14.41 3.91 4.36
N GLU A 102 -14.28 4.51 5.52
CA GLU A 102 -13.19 5.45 5.83
C GLU A 102 -11.84 4.74 5.83
N MET A 103 -11.76 3.54 6.39
CA MET A 103 -10.53 2.73 6.38
C MET A 103 -10.14 2.34 4.94
N THR A 104 -11.09 1.88 4.11
CA THR A 104 -10.83 1.62 2.69
C THR A 104 -10.30 2.85 1.97
N HIS A 105 -10.87 4.03 2.30
CA HIS A 105 -10.40 5.29 1.73
C HIS A 105 -8.96 5.59 2.18
N ALA A 106 -8.66 5.49 3.45
CA ALA A 106 -7.32 5.75 3.98
C ALA A 106 -6.28 4.76 3.44
N MET A 107 -6.56 3.46 3.44
CA MET A 107 -5.64 2.45 2.93
C MET A 107 -5.39 2.64 1.42
N GLY A 108 -6.42 2.99 0.63
CA GLY A 108 -6.22 3.36 -0.78
C GLY A 108 -5.36 4.62 -0.98
N ILE A 109 -5.42 5.61 -0.08
CA ILE A 109 -4.50 6.75 -0.08
C ILE A 109 -3.06 6.31 0.28
N SER A 110 -2.89 5.32 1.15
CA SER A 110 -1.57 4.78 1.48
C SER A 110 -0.86 4.19 0.26
N SER A 111 -1.60 3.69 -0.73
CA SER A 111 -1.05 3.15 -2.00
C SER A 111 -0.26 4.20 -2.82
N ILE A 112 -0.34 5.48 -2.46
CA ILE A 112 0.49 6.53 -3.08
C ILE A 112 1.97 6.23 -2.88
N SER A 113 2.38 5.64 -1.76
CA SER A 113 3.77 5.28 -1.51
C SER A 113 4.31 4.29 -2.55
N GLU A 114 3.52 3.28 -2.92
CA GLU A 114 3.86 2.29 -3.93
C GLU A 114 3.97 2.93 -5.32
N ILE A 115 3.04 3.85 -5.65
CA ILE A 115 3.06 4.56 -6.94
C ILE A 115 4.31 5.40 -7.10
N TRP A 116 4.80 6.01 -6.00
CA TRP A 116 6.06 6.76 -6.05
C TRP A 116 7.29 5.87 -6.26
N LEU A 117 7.24 4.63 -5.85
CA LEU A 117 8.31 3.67 -6.09
C LEU A 117 8.24 3.03 -7.49
N ALA A 118 7.17 3.28 -8.26
CA ALA A 118 6.97 2.71 -9.60
C ALA A 118 8.17 2.87 -10.56
N PRO A 119 8.85 4.04 -10.64
CA PRO A 119 10.04 4.16 -11.49
C PRO A 119 11.15 3.19 -11.10
N PHE A 120 11.31 2.91 -9.80
CA PHE A 120 12.28 1.94 -9.31
C PHE A 120 11.87 0.50 -9.63
N TRP A 121 10.59 0.15 -9.47
CA TRP A 121 10.08 -1.17 -9.86
C TRP A 121 10.23 -1.43 -11.36
N ILE A 122 9.95 -0.43 -12.19
CA ILE A 122 10.15 -0.53 -13.65
C ILE A 122 11.63 -0.73 -13.97
N LEU A 123 12.53 0.02 -13.33
CA LEU A 123 13.97 -0.14 -13.51
C LEU A 123 14.44 -1.54 -13.07
N SER A 124 13.99 -2.02 -11.92
CA SER A 124 14.30 -3.36 -11.41
C SER A 124 13.83 -4.45 -12.37
N ALA A 125 12.61 -4.32 -12.89
CA ALA A 125 12.08 -5.25 -13.89
C ALA A 125 12.94 -5.28 -15.16
N VAL A 126 13.41 -4.13 -15.66
CA VAL A 126 14.31 -4.05 -16.82
C VAL A 126 15.66 -4.70 -16.52
N VAL A 127 16.22 -4.49 -15.34
CA VAL A 127 17.49 -5.09 -14.90
C VAL A 127 17.36 -6.61 -14.85
N LEU A 128 16.31 -7.13 -14.21
CA LEU A 128 16.06 -8.56 -14.07
C LEU A 128 15.75 -9.22 -15.44
N TYR A 129 14.93 -8.58 -16.26
CA TYR A 129 14.56 -9.09 -17.58
C TYR A 129 15.76 -9.25 -18.51
N ASN A 130 16.73 -8.33 -18.45
CA ASN A 130 17.92 -8.37 -19.30
C ASN A 130 19.12 -9.02 -18.64
N ASP A 131 18.95 -9.62 -17.47
CA ASP A 131 20.04 -10.22 -16.69
C ASP A 131 21.22 -9.26 -16.43
N LEU A 132 20.90 -7.96 -16.31
CA LEU A 132 21.88 -6.92 -16.06
C LEU A 132 22.15 -6.83 -14.56
N PHE A 133 23.44 -6.81 -14.20
CA PHE A 133 23.88 -6.61 -12.81
C PHE A 133 23.34 -7.63 -11.77
N THR A 134 22.76 -8.77 -12.21
CA THR A 134 22.15 -9.77 -11.31
C THR A 134 23.16 -10.38 -10.34
N GLU A 135 24.44 -10.45 -10.66
CA GLU A 135 25.52 -10.86 -9.76
C GLU A 135 26.25 -9.67 -9.12
N SER A 136 25.72 -8.46 -9.22
CA SER A 136 26.39 -7.27 -8.73
C SER A 136 26.03 -6.99 -7.27
N PHE A 137 27.00 -7.15 -6.37
CA PHE A 137 26.87 -6.76 -4.95
C PHE A 137 26.42 -5.30 -4.77
N VAL A 138 26.82 -4.40 -5.67
CA VAL A 138 26.38 -3.00 -5.63
C VAL A 138 24.89 -2.87 -5.94
N TRP A 139 24.38 -3.65 -6.90
CA TRP A 139 22.94 -3.67 -7.21
C TRP A 139 22.13 -4.16 -6.01
N ASP A 140 22.57 -5.24 -5.36
CA ASP A 140 21.90 -5.77 -4.17
C ASP A 140 21.84 -4.74 -3.03
N ILE A 141 22.94 -4.03 -2.75
CA ILE A 141 22.95 -2.97 -1.75
C ILE A 141 21.96 -1.87 -2.10
N VAL A 142 21.95 -1.39 -3.34
CA VAL A 142 21.05 -0.32 -3.80
C VAL A 142 19.60 -0.78 -3.70
N TYR A 143 19.30 -1.95 -4.23
CA TYR A 143 17.96 -2.54 -4.22
C TYR A 143 17.42 -2.67 -2.79
N TRP A 144 18.13 -3.38 -1.92
CA TRP A 144 17.68 -3.61 -0.55
C TRP A 144 17.63 -2.33 0.30
N SER A 145 18.50 -1.36 0.03
CA SER A 145 18.47 -0.06 0.72
C SER A 145 17.20 0.72 0.36
N ILE A 146 16.89 0.85 -0.93
CA ILE A 146 15.68 1.55 -1.40
C ILE A 146 14.44 0.85 -0.87
N TYR A 147 14.38 -0.49 -1.00
CA TYR A 147 13.26 -1.30 -0.51
C TYR A 147 13.05 -1.12 1.01
N SER A 148 14.12 -1.18 1.81
CA SER A 148 14.03 -1.05 3.26
C SER A 148 13.55 0.34 3.69
N ILE A 149 14.08 1.40 3.07
CA ILE A 149 13.66 2.78 3.35
C ILE A 149 12.18 2.96 3.01
N HIS A 150 11.77 2.50 1.82
CA HIS A 150 10.39 2.54 1.39
C HIS A 150 9.47 1.77 2.34
N PHE A 151 9.82 0.53 2.69
CA PHE A 151 9.05 -0.31 3.60
C PHE A 151 8.81 0.37 4.96
N ILE A 152 9.88 0.89 5.57
CA ILE A 152 9.77 1.61 6.86
C ILE A 152 8.81 2.79 6.73
N TRP A 153 8.92 3.55 5.65
CA TRP A 153 8.06 4.73 5.46
C TRP A 153 6.62 4.36 5.16
N THR A 154 6.38 3.32 4.38
CA THR A 154 5.03 2.78 4.12
C THR A 154 4.35 2.34 5.42
N VAL A 155 5.08 1.67 6.32
CA VAL A 155 4.57 1.32 7.66
C VAL A 155 4.15 2.59 8.44
N VAL A 156 4.98 3.64 8.42
CA VAL A 156 4.64 4.92 9.06
C VAL A 156 3.37 5.53 8.46
N ILE A 157 3.23 5.51 7.13
CA ILE A 157 2.04 6.01 6.44
C ILE A 157 0.80 5.25 6.88
N HIS A 158 0.83 3.91 6.87
CA HIS A 158 -0.30 3.07 7.30
C HIS A 158 -0.71 3.35 8.74
N ILE A 159 0.25 3.42 9.67
CA ILE A 159 0.00 3.75 11.07
C ILE A 159 -0.70 5.11 11.21
N LYS A 160 -0.29 6.12 10.43
CA LYS A 160 -0.91 7.45 10.48
C LYS A 160 -2.31 7.45 9.86
N GLY A 161 -2.54 6.67 8.81
CA GLY A 161 -3.86 6.49 8.21
C GLY A 161 -4.85 5.82 9.17
N ILE A 162 -4.45 4.70 9.77
CA ILE A 162 -5.25 3.98 10.78
C ILE A 162 -5.58 4.89 11.97
N ALA A 163 -4.56 5.62 12.47
CA ALA A 163 -4.74 6.53 13.59
C ALA A 163 -5.69 7.69 13.27
N GLU A 164 -5.68 8.22 12.06
CA GLU A 164 -6.59 9.30 11.66
C GLU A 164 -8.02 8.81 11.50
N VAL A 165 -8.23 7.65 10.88
CA VAL A 165 -9.56 7.04 10.70
C VAL A 165 -10.20 6.71 12.04
N HIS A 166 -9.45 6.11 12.95
CA HIS A 166 -9.97 5.73 14.27
C HIS A 166 -9.92 6.85 15.32
N LYS A 167 -9.42 8.03 14.96
CA LYS A 167 -9.30 9.23 15.83
C LYS A 167 -8.52 8.97 17.12
N PHE A 168 -7.50 8.11 17.07
CA PHE A 168 -6.67 7.82 18.21
C PHE A 168 -5.16 8.17 18.00
N SER A 169 -4.34 7.94 19.01
CA SER A 169 -2.91 8.24 18.95
C SER A 169 -2.20 7.35 17.93
N SER A 170 -1.07 7.82 17.37
CA SER A 170 -0.24 6.99 16.48
C SER A 170 0.24 5.70 17.14
N TRP A 171 0.37 5.65 18.47
CA TRP A 171 0.76 4.44 19.19
C TRP A 171 -0.34 3.36 19.14
N ARG A 172 -1.60 3.75 19.30
CA ARG A 172 -2.73 2.82 19.07
C ARG A 172 -2.82 2.42 17.59
N GLY A 173 -2.54 3.33 16.67
CA GLY A 173 -2.44 3.02 15.25
C GLY A 173 -1.36 1.98 14.95
N PHE A 174 -0.19 2.10 15.59
CA PHE A 174 0.88 1.12 15.51
C PHE A 174 0.45 -0.25 16.05
N ALA A 175 -0.18 -0.27 17.24
CA ALA A 175 -0.69 -1.52 17.83
C ALA A 175 -1.72 -2.19 16.89
N THR A 176 -2.66 -1.41 16.33
CA THR A 176 -3.65 -1.91 15.35
C THR A 176 -2.96 -2.50 14.13
N TYR A 177 -1.98 -1.80 13.55
CA TYR A 177 -1.23 -2.27 12.40
C TYR A 177 -0.48 -3.58 12.66
N VAL A 178 0.24 -3.68 13.79
CA VAL A 178 1.00 -4.88 14.16
C VAL A 178 0.07 -6.07 14.41
N VAL A 179 -1.01 -5.88 15.16
CA VAL A 179 -2.00 -6.94 15.40
C VAL A 179 -2.68 -7.34 14.09
N GLY A 180 -2.96 -6.37 13.19
CA GLY A 180 -3.49 -6.62 11.85
C GLY A 180 -2.56 -7.49 11.02
N LEU A 181 -1.28 -7.17 11.00
CA LEU A 181 -0.26 -7.96 10.28
C LEU A 181 -0.17 -9.39 10.83
N ILE A 182 -0.13 -9.55 12.15
CA ILE A 182 -0.13 -10.87 12.79
C ILE A 182 -1.39 -11.66 12.40
N THR A 183 -2.55 -11.00 12.40
CA THR A 183 -3.83 -11.62 12.00
C THR A 183 -3.78 -12.14 10.55
N ILE A 184 -3.25 -11.34 9.63
CA ILE A 184 -3.08 -11.75 8.22
C ILE A 184 -2.17 -12.97 8.13
N ILE A 185 -1.02 -12.95 8.79
CA ILE A 185 -0.07 -14.07 8.79
C ILE A 185 -0.75 -15.34 9.32
N VAL A 186 -1.45 -15.26 10.46
CA VAL A 186 -2.14 -16.41 11.06
C VAL A 186 -3.23 -16.98 10.13
N LEU A 187 -3.97 -16.12 9.42
CA LEU A 187 -4.98 -16.54 8.46
C LEU A 187 -4.38 -17.19 7.20
N LEU A 188 -3.18 -16.78 6.78
CA LEU A 188 -2.51 -17.33 5.60
C LEU A 188 -1.86 -18.69 5.86
N ILE A 189 -1.44 -19.00 7.10
CA ILE A 189 -0.77 -20.27 7.44
C ILE A 189 -1.58 -21.50 7.00
N PRO A 190 -2.89 -21.65 7.32
CA PRO A 190 -3.67 -22.80 6.90
C PRO A 190 -3.78 -22.92 5.38
N ILE A 191 -3.89 -21.79 4.68
CA ILE A 191 -3.96 -21.75 3.21
C ILE A 191 -2.65 -22.23 2.61
N MET A 192 -1.52 -21.76 3.12
CA MET A 192 -0.20 -22.23 2.68
C MET A 192 0.01 -23.72 2.92
N ILE A 193 -0.39 -24.23 4.09
CA ILE A 193 -0.31 -25.65 4.41
C ILE A 193 -1.18 -26.48 3.44
N ALA A 194 -2.40 -26.02 3.15
CA ALA A 194 -3.30 -26.70 2.21
C ALA A 194 -2.73 -26.71 0.78
N LEU A 195 -2.16 -25.60 0.32
CA LEU A 195 -1.53 -25.51 -1.00
C LEU A 195 -0.28 -26.41 -1.10
N MET A 196 0.55 -26.45 -0.05
CA MET A 196 1.70 -27.37 0.01
C MET A 196 1.24 -28.84 -0.02
N ALA A 197 0.20 -29.21 0.73
CA ALA A 197 -0.33 -30.56 0.72
C ALA A 197 -0.87 -30.97 -0.67
N LEU A 198 -1.47 -30.04 -1.41
CA LEU A 198 -1.93 -30.30 -2.79
C LEU A 198 -0.77 -30.43 -3.79
N TYR A 199 0.33 -29.72 -3.56
CA TYR A 199 1.50 -29.76 -4.45
C TYR A 199 2.32 -31.05 -4.29
N TYR A 200 2.38 -31.62 -3.09
CA TYR A 200 3.17 -32.82 -2.79
C TYR A 200 2.38 -34.15 -2.90
N ASN A 201 1.06 -34.10 -3.17
CA ASN A 201 0.23 -35.26 -3.50
C ASN A 201 0.01 -35.40 -5.01
#